data_bd1d8c41d77cf4c3e9d8c0d89a101bf8
#
_entry.id   bd1d8c41d77cf4c3e9d8c0d89a101bf8
#
_cell.length_a   1.000
_cell.length_b   1.000
_cell.length_c   1.000
_cell.angle_alpha   90.00
_cell.angle_beta   90.00
_cell.angle_gamma   90.00
#
_symmetry.space_group_name_H-M   'P 1'
#
loop_
_entity.id
_entity.type
_entity.pdbx_description
1 polymer ?
#
loop_
_entity_poly.entity_id
_entity_poly.type
_entity_poly.pdbx_seq_one_letter_code
_entity_poly.pdbx_strand_id
1 'polypeptide(L)'
;MSDDTFPRQYARTRRLTLGAPRDLRVTADGRTLVFLRSGAGDDPVNALWAVDLDGGPERLLVDPRQPTTSSGTSGSESAAERAIRERRREQAGGITSFSTDSTGRMIVFTLDGRPHVCSIDTGTVSAIDTDAAVFDPRLSPDGDRVAFVEDGALRVIARDDGSRLLDLTDEDPLVTWGLAEFVAAEEMGRQRGHWWSPDGTLLAACRVDESAVSEWNLSDVASPWEPPRTIRYPAAGSENATVTLHIIEVATGHRRDVDWRSFGAEYLADVVWGAGGLVIVTQTRDQRRLDIALVDPMTGATTPLRTITDESWVDLVPGVPRLLGDGRLITCE
;
A
#
# COMPACT_ATOMS: atom_id res chain seq x y z
N MET A 1 26.52 14.21 31.16
CA MET A 1 26.13 14.84 29.90
C MET A 1 26.80 14.04 28.80
N SER A 2 26.10 13.43 27.90
CA SER A 2 26.72 12.64 26.83
C SER A 2 27.45 13.58 25.88
N ASP A 3 28.71 13.25 25.55
CA ASP A 3 29.55 13.94 24.57
C ASP A 3 29.04 13.77 23.12
N ASP A 4 27.73 13.69 22.94
CA ASP A 4 27.09 13.39 21.68
C ASP A 4 26.96 14.68 20.86
N THR A 5 27.81 14.85 19.88
CA THR A 5 27.78 16.00 18.98
C THR A 5 26.54 15.95 18.08
N PHE A 6 26.07 17.11 17.60
CA PHE A 6 24.89 17.18 16.70
C PHE A 6 24.98 16.21 15.49
N PRO A 7 26.11 16.06 14.75
CA PRO A 7 26.18 15.08 13.67
C PRO A 7 25.92 13.64 14.12
N ARG A 8 26.40 13.26 15.31
CA ARG A 8 26.16 11.93 15.87
C ARG A 8 24.71 11.74 16.29
N GLN A 9 24.11 12.75 16.94
CA GLN A 9 22.67 12.71 17.27
C GLN A 9 21.82 12.61 16.01
N TYR A 10 22.10 13.41 15.02
CA TYR A 10 21.39 13.42 13.75
C TYR A 10 21.45 12.06 13.01
N ALA A 11 22.63 11.44 13.00
CA ALA A 11 22.80 10.09 12.44
C ALA A 11 22.07 9.01 13.27
N ARG A 12 22.23 9.01 14.60
CA ARG A 12 21.63 8.02 15.50
C ARG A 12 20.10 8.08 15.51
N THR A 13 19.55 9.29 15.50
CA THR A 13 18.09 9.54 15.48
C THR A 13 17.50 9.50 14.06
N ARG A 14 18.30 9.11 13.06
CA ARG A 14 17.91 9.11 11.65
C ARG A 14 17.26 10.42 11.23
N ARG A 15 18.02 11.49 11.36
CA ARG A 15 17.58 12.87 11.05
C ARG A 15 16.48 13.38 11.99
N LEU A 16 16.48 12.95 13.24
CA LEU A 16 15.48 13.28 14.25
C LEU A 16 14.05 12.82 13.87
N THR A 17 13.93 11.74 13.10
CA THR A 17 12.64 11.19 12.68
C THR A 17 12.15 10.04 13.56
N LEU A 18 13.07 9.35 14.28
CA LEU A 18 12.68 8.29 15.19
C LEU A 18 11.91 8.86 16.40
N GLY A 19 10.92 8.10 16.87
CA GLY A 19 10.05 8.49 17.97
C GLY A 19 8.91 9.44 17.60
N ALA A 20 8.88 9.96 16.36
CA ALA A 20 7.74 10.75 15.88
C ALA A 20 6.56 9.84 15.50
N PRO A 21 5.31 10.17 15.92
CA PRO A 21 4.12 9.47 15.48
C PRO A 21 3.91 9.62 13.96
N ARG A 22 3.48 8.53 13.31
CA ARG A 22 3.20 8.48 11.87
C ARG A 22 2.06 7.53 11.55
N ASP A 23 1.54 7.58 10.32
CA ASP A 23 0.43 6.75 9.84
C ASP A 23 -0.81 6.86 10.77
N LEU A 24 -1.18 8.08 11.10
CA LEU A 24 -2.25 8.40 12.02
C LEU A 24 -3.61 7.96 11.47
N ARG A 25 -4.39 7.18 12.24
CA ARG A 25 -5.74 6.76 11.90
C ARG A 25 -6.66 6.95 13.10
N VAL A 26 -7.76 7.67 12.89
CA VAL A 26 -8.82 7.84 13.90
C VAL A 26 -9.88 6.78 13.64
N THR A 27 -10.36 6.14 14.70
CA THR A 27 -11.51 5.21 14.63
C THR A 27 -12.76 5.94 14.16
N ALA A 28 -13.71 5.22 13.54
CA ALA A 28 -14.91 5.81 12.94
C ALA A 28 -15.80 6.55 13.95
N ASP A 29 -15.75 6.18 15.23
CA ASP A 29 -16.44 6.86 16.32
C ASP A 29 -15.72 8.15 16.81
N GLY A 30 -14.55 8.45 16.26
CA GLY A 30 -13.76 9.64 16.61
C GLY A 30 -13.05 9.58 17.97
N ARG A 31 -13.03 8.41 18.64
CA ARG A 31 -12.56 8.32 20.04
C ARG A 31 -11.14 7.86 20.21
N THR A 32 -10.61 7.06 19.30
CA THR A 32 -9.27 6.48 19.44
C THR A 32 -8.42 6.84 18.24
N LEU A 33 -7.20 7.29 18.48
CA LEU A 33 -6.17 7.48 17.47
C LEU A 33 -5.20 6.29 17.52
N VAL A 34 -4.97 5.64 16.39
CA VAL A 34 -3.96 4.59 16.19
C VAL A 34 -2.81 5.15 15.37
N PHE A 35 -1.58 4.79 15.71
CA PHE A 35 -0.40 5.30 15.03
C PHE A 35 0.81 4.40 15.20
N LEU A 36 1.81 4.57 14.34
CA LEU A 36 3.12 3.96 14.48
C LEU A 36 4.09 4.93 15.16
N ARG A 37 4.90 4.41 16.05
CA ARG A 37 6.00 5.14 16.69
C ARG A 37 7.00 4.17 17.30
N SER A 38 8.29 4.51 17.26
CA SER A 38 9.28 3.81 18.06
C SER A 38 9.29 4.30 19.52
N GLY A 39 9.82 3.48 20.43
CA GLY A 39 9.78 3.75 21.87
C GLY A 39 10.63 4.93 22.32
N ALA A 40 11.63 5.31 21.53
CA ALA A 40 12.55 6.42 21.81
C ALA A 40 13.07 7.04 20.53
N GLY A 41 13.65 8.25 20.65
CA GLY A 41 14.21 8.99 19.51
C GLY A 41 15.48 8.37 18.87
N ASP A 42 16.04 7.33 19.45
CA ASP A 42 17.15 6.54 18.92
C ASP A 42 16.82 5.05 18.77
N ASP A 43 15.56 4.69 18.99
CA ASP A 43 15.05 3.34 18.77
C ASP A 43 14.58 3.17 17.33
N PRO A 44 15.20 2.28 16.51
CA PRO A 44 14.84 2.11 15.12
C PRO A 44 13.64 1.19 14.89
N VAL A 45 12.99 0.68 15.93
CA VAL A 45 11.90 -0.30 15.81
C VAL A 45 10.56 0.35 16.12
N ASN A 46 9.69 0.45 15.10
CA ASN A 46 8.34 0.97 15.28
C ASN A 46 7.40 -0.07 15.86
N ALA A 47 6.56 0.37 16.75
CA ALA A 47 5.49 -0.36 17.38
C ALA A 47 4.13 0.28 17.03
N LEU A 48 3.05 -0.45 17.25
CA LEU A 48 1.69 0.03 17.07
C LEU A 48 1.15 0.55 18.39
N TRP A 49 0.65 1.78 18.38
CA TRP A 49 0.15 2.50 19.55
C TRP A 49 -1.29 2.96 19.37
N ALA A 50 -1.99 3.17 20.46
CA ALA A 50 -3.27 3.85 20.50
C ALA A 50 -3.32 4.87 21.62
N VAL A 51 -4.15 5.90 21.43
CA VAL A 51 -4.47 6.89 22.46
C VAL A 51 -5.95 7.27 22.36
N ASP A 52 -6.61 7.39 23.50
CA ASP A 52 -7.99 7.85 23.55
C ASP A 52 -8.03 9.38 23.47
N LEU A 53 -8.77 9.90 22.51
CA LEU A 53 -8.85 11.35 22.22
C LEU A 53 -9.63 12.14 23.28
N ASP A 54 -10.44 11.47 24.10
CA ASP A 54 -11.12 12.06 25.25
C ASP A 54 -10.19 12.27 26.46
N GLY A 55 -8.92 11.92 26.32
CA GLY A 55 -7.90 12.00 27.36
C GLY A 55 -7.54 10.61 27.91
N GLY A 56 -6.27 10.40 28.14
CA GLY A 56 -5.78 9.13 28.64
C GLY A 56 -4.32 8.92 28.22
N PRO A 57 -3.63 7.94 28.83
CA PRO A 57 -2.28 7.58 28.44
C PRO A 57 -2.27 6.87 27.08
N GLU A 58 -1.18 7.02 26.36
CA GLU A 58 -0.91 6.18 25.19
C GLU A 58 -0.78 4.71 25.61
N ARG A 59 -1.32 3.82 24.80
CA ARG A 59 -1.28 2.38 25.00
C ARG A 59 -0.45 1.73 23.89
N LEU A 60 0.53 0.92 24.27
CA LEU A 60 1.23 0.05 23.34
C LEU A 60 0.30 -1.11 22.98
N LEU A 61 -0.12 -1.19 21.72
CA LEU A 61 -0.97 -2.28 21.23
C LEU A 61 -0.12 -3.48 20.80
N VAL A 62 0.95 -3.24 20.06
CA VAL A 62 1.84 -4.30 19.56
C VAL A 62 3.28 -3.86 19.69
N ASP A 63 4.07 -4.62 20.43
CA ASP A 63 5.54 -4.53 20.46
C ASP A 63 6.10 -5.63 19.53
N PRO A 64 6.70 -5.28 18.39
CA PRO A 64 7.23 -6.27 17.45
C PRO A 64 8.41 -7.08 17.98
N ARG A 65 8.97 -6.70 19.15
CA ARG A 65 10.03 -7.46 19.82
C ARG A 65 9.50 -8.59 20.70
N GLN A 66 8.21 -8.56 21.01
CA GLN A 66 7.59 -9.63 21.77
C GLN A 66 7.14 -10.75 20.82
N PRO A 67 7.37 -12.02 21.16
CA PRO A 67 6.90 -13.12 20.34
C PRO A 67 5.37 -13.06 20.24
N THR A 68 4.87 -12.96 19.03
CA THR A 68 3.46 -13.22 18.74
C THR A 68 3.19 -14.72 18.92
N THR A 69 2.01 -15.09 19.34
CA THR A 69 1.64 -16.46 19.75
C THR A 69 1.76 -17.56 18.68
N SER A 70 2.30 -17.25 17.51
CA SER A 70 2.50 -18.19 16.41
C SER A 70 3.93 -18.71 16.37
N SER A 71 4.10 -20.02 16.52
CA SER A 71 5.34 -20.81 16.45
C SER A 71 5.83 -21.01 15.00
N GLY A 72 5.84 -19.99 14.17
CA GLY A 72 6.38 -20.08 12.81
C GLY A 72 7.81 -19.55 12.73
N THR A 73 8.63 -20.16 11.88
CA THR A 73 9.96 -19.62 11.52
C THR A 73 9.84 -18.18 11.06
N SER A 74 10.66 -17.28 11.61
CA SER A 74 10.79 -15.89 11.17
C SER A 74 10.93 -15.86 9.64
N GLY A 75 9.96 -15.27 8.96
CA GLY A 75 9.99 -15.08 7.51
C GLY A 75 10.91 -13.90 7.14
N SER A 76 11.47 -13.92 5.96
CA SER A 76 12.13 -12.75 5.39
C SER A 76 11.08 -11.82 4.78
N GLU A 77 11.33 -10.52 4.86
CA GLU A 77 10.54 -9.49 4.18
C GLU A 77 10.36 -9.82 2.67
N SER A 78 9.16 -9.58 2.11
CA SER A 78 8.92 -9.78 0.68
C SER A 78 9.79 -8.84 -0.18
N ALA A 79 10.07 -9.23 -1.43
CA ALA A 79 10.81 -8.38 -2.36
C ALA A 79 10.09 -7.04 -2.60
N ALA A 80 8.74 -7.06 -2.68
CA ALA A 80 7.92 -5.87 -2.86
C ALA A 80 8.00 -4.93 -1.64
N GLU A 81 7.94 -5.47 -0.42
CA GLU A 81 8.06 -4.68 0.80
C GLU A 81 9.44 -4.04 0.92
N ARG A 82 10.49 -4.80 0.64
CA ARG A 82 11.86 -4.29 0.62
C ARG A 82 12.02 -3.15 -0.39
N ALA A 83 11.52 -3.31 -1.62
CA ALA A 83 11.59 -2.28 -2.64
C ALA A 83 10.89 -0.98 -2.20
N ILE A 84 9.72 -1.07 -1.57
CA ILE A 84 9.01 0.12 -1.07
C ILE A 84 9.73 0.76 0.12
N ARG A 85 10.26 -0.02 1.04
CA ARG A 85 11.08 0.52 2.13
C ARG A 85 12.30 1.26 1.62
N GLU A 86 13.01 0.71 0.63
CA GLU A 86 14.13 1.38 -0.04
C GLU A 86 13.69 2.70 -0.67
N ARG A 87 12.57 2.72 -1.40
CA ARG A 87 12.00 3.93 -2.03
C ARG A 87 11.60 4.99 -1.00
N ARG A 88 10.92 4.61 0.04
CA ARG A 88 10.53 5.50 1.14
C ARG A 88 11.71 5.92 2.01
N ARG A 89 12.90 5.36 1.75
CA ARG A 89 14.08 5.49 2.62
C ARG A 89 13.74 5.15 4.08
N GLU A 90 12.82 4.21 4.25
CA GLU A 90 12.39 3.72 5.55
C GLU A 90 13.45 2.79 6.12
N GLN A 91 14.15 3.29 7.10
CA GLN A 91 15.20 2.54 7.78
C GLN A 91 14.73 1.94 9.11
N ALA A 92 13.54 2.30 9.58
CA ALA A 92 12.98 1.72 10.78
C ALA A 92 12.57 0.27 10.54
N GLY A 93 12.79 -0.58 11.51
CA GLY A 93 12.29 -1.95 11.55
C GLY A 93 10.95 -2.05 12.28
N GLY A 94 10.52 -3.27 12.54
CA GLY A 94 9.23 -3.55 13.18
C GLY A 94 8.06 -3.31 12.23
N ILE A 95 6.98 -2.71 12.74
CA ILE A 95 5.77 -2.43 11.94
C ILE A 95 6.00 -1.17 11.11
N THR A 96 5.98 -1.30 9.78
CA THR A 96 6.27 -0.22 8.84
C THR A 96 5.03 0.44 8.27
N SER A 97 3.92 -0.29 8.23
CA SER A 97 2.60 0.20 7.78
C SER A 97 1.49 -0.64 8.39
N PHE A 98 0.29 -0.13 8.41
CA PHE A 98 -0.91 -0.87 8.79
C PHE A 98 -2.14 -0.40 8.02
N SER A 99 -3.19 -1.21 8.06
CA SER A 99 -4.51 -0.85 7.55
C SER A 99 -5.59 -1.27 8.56
N THR A 100 -6.75 -0.65 8.45
CA THR A 100 -7.87 -0.92 9.37
C THR A 100 -9.11 -1.36 8.59
N ASP A 101 -10.04 -2.00 9.29
CA ASP A 101 -11.44 -2.13 8.86
C ASP A 101 -12.13 -0.74 8.79
N SER A 102 -13.40 -0.69 8.39
CA SER A 102 -14.17 0.55 8.31
C SER A 102 -14.41 1.22 9.67
N THR A 103 -14.39 0.45 10.75
CA THR A 103 -14.56 0.97 12.11
C THR A 103 -13.26 1.53 12.69
N GLY A 104 -12.12 1.12 12.16
CA GLY A 104 -10.79 1.41 12.68
C GLY A 104 -10.41 0.58 13.90
N ARG A 105 -11.20 -0.45 14.28
CA ARG A 105 -10.98 -1.26 15.49
C ARG A 105 -10.22 -2.55 15.24
N MET A 106 -10.32 -3.09 14.03
CA MET A 106 -9.46 -4.19 13.58
C MET A 106 -8.35 -3.64 12.72
N ILE A 107 -7.12 -4.06 12.99
CA ILE A 107 -5.90 -3.57 12.34
C ILE A 107 -5.17 -4.77 11.74
N VAL A 108 -4.71 -4.64 10.50
CA VAL A 108 -3.80 -5.60 9.87
C VAL A 108 -2.47 -4.92 9.53
N PHE A 109 -1.39 -5.61 9.76
CA PHE A 109 -0.02 -5.15 9.46
C PHE A 109 0.88 -6.34 9.11
N THR A 110 2.01 -6.07 8.50
CA THR A 110 3.04 -7.09 8.22
C THR A 110 4.13 -7.00 9.28
N LEU A 111 4.53 -8.16 9.79
CA LEU A 111 5.71 -8.31 10.66
C LEU A 111 6.46 -9.57 10.22
N ASP A 112 7.76 -9.44 9.94
CA ASP A 112 8.61 -10.52 9.45
C ASP A 112 8.02 -11.27 8.23
N GLY A 113 7.43 -10.50 7.30
CA GLY A 113 6.80 -11.01 6.08
C GLY A 113 5.43 -11.66 6.27
N ARG A 114 4.89 -11.72 7.50
CA ARG A 114 3.59 -12.34 7.80
C ARG A 114 2.54 -11.31 8.15
N PRO A 115 1.30 -11.48 7.71
CA PRO A 115 0.20 -10.62 8.12
C PRO A 115 -0.24 -10.97 9.53
N HIS A 116 -0.46 -9.92 10.33
CA HIS A 116 -0.97 -10.02 11.70
C HIS A 116 -2.21 -9.16 11.83
N VAL A 117 -3.19 -9.64 12.57
CA VAL A 117 -4.39 -8.88 12.90
C VAL A 117 -4.40 -8.56 14.39
N CYS A 118 -4.69 -7.30 14.71
CA CYS A 118 -4.81 -6.79 16.06
C CYS A 118 -6.19 -6.20 16.30
N SER A 119 -6.82 -6.55 17.42
CA SER A 119 -8.04 -5.88 17.90
C SER A 119 -7.68 -4.80 18.92
N ILE A 120 -8.11 -3.56 18.69
CA ILE A 120 -7.90 -2.45 19.63
C ILE A 120 -8.61 -2.72 20.97
N ASP A 121 -9.79 -3.33 20.92
CA ASP A 121 -10.66 -3.50 22.08
C ASP A 121 -10.12 -4.55 23.07
N THR A 122 -9.59 -5.65 22.55
CA THR A 122 -9.08 -6.76 23.35
C THR A 122 -7.56 -6.76 23.50
N GLY A 123 -6.84 -6.01 22.65
CA GLY A 123 -5.39 -6.07 22.55
C GLY A 123 -4.85 -7.41 22.04
N THR A 124 -5.74 -8.29 21.51
CA THR A 124 -5.31 -9.58 20.97
C THR A 124 -4.63 -9.39 19.62
N VAL A 125 -3.54 -10.11 19.43
CA VAL A 125 -2.79 -10.16 18.17
C VAL A 125 -2.74 -11.61 17.70
N SER A 126 -3.10 -11.85 16.44
CA SER A 126 -3.00 -13.16 15.81
C SER A 126 -2.29 -13.04 14.46
N ALA A 127 -1.40 -13.98 14.17
CA ALA A 127 -0.83 -14.10 12.83
C ALA A 127 -1.79 -14.85 11.92
N ILE A 128 -1.72 -14.55 10.64
CA ILE A 128 -2.36 -15.29 9.58
C ILE A 128 -1.28 -16.14 8.90
N ASP A 129 -1.58 -17.43 8.73
CA ASP A 129 -0.66 -18.33 8.02
C ASP A 129 -0.72 -18.08 6.51
N THR A 130 0.46 -17.97 5.90
CA THR A 130 0.65 -17.73 4.48
C THR A 130 1.80 -18.60 3.97
N ASP A 131 1.79 -18.90 2.66
CA ASP A 131 2.78 -19.78 2.05
C ASP A 131 4.14 -19.09 1.88
N ALA A 132 4.11 -17.77 1.65
CA ALA A 132 5.29 -16.92 1.50
C ALA A 132 5.12 -15.57 2.18
N ALA A 133 6.12 -14.70 2.04
CA ALA A 133 6.06 -13.34 2.57
C ALA A 133 5.04 -12.49 1.81
N VAL A 134 4.21 -11.78 2.54
CA VAL A 134 3.13 -10.95 1.98
C VAL A 134 3.51 -9.49 1.87
N PHE A 135 2.76 -8.79 1.02
CA PHE A 135 2.85 -7.36 0.83
C PHE A 135 1.46 -6.71 0.88
N ASP A 136 1.38 -5.51 1.48
CA ASP A 136 0.21 -4.63 1.55
C ASP A 136 -1.09 -5.33 2.01
N PRO A 137 -1.12 -5.99 3.19
CA PRO A 137 -2.33 -6.62 3.67
C PRO A 137 -3.40 -5.57 4.00
N ARG A 138 -4.65 -5.82 3.57
CA ARG A 138 -5.80 -4.92 3.70
C ARG A 138 -7.02 -5.68 4.20
N LEU A 139 -7.56 -5.23 5.33
CA LEU A 139 -8.86 -5.72 5.80
C LEU A 139 -9.98 -5.27 4.86
N SER A 140 -10.96 -6.14 4.65
CA SER A 140 -12.25 -5.72 4.11
C SER A 140 -12.93 -4.75 5.08
N PRO A 141 -13.88 -3.92 4.62
CA PRO A 141 -14.56 -2.95 5.48
C PRO A 141 -15.26 -3.54 6.70
N ASP A 142 -15.77 -4.77 6.61
CA ASP A 142 -16.37 -5.55 7.70
C ASP A 142 -15.32 -6.19 8.65
N GLY A 143 -14.04 -6.23 8.25
CA GLY A 143 -12.96 -6.83 9.02
C GLY A 143 -12.89 -8.36 8.94
N ASP A 144 -13.71 -9.02 8.12
CA ASP A 144 -13.83 -10.49 8.07
C ASP A 144 -12.92 -11.14 7.04
N ARG A 145 -12.34 -10.34 6.12
CA ARG A 145 -11.45 -10.81 5.06
C ARG A 145 -10.18 -9.98 5.00
N VAL A 146 -9.12 -10.59 4.50
CA VAL A 146 -7.85 -9.92 4.26
C VAL A 146 -7.42 -10.12 2.81
N ALA A 147 -7.17 -9.03 2.09
CA ALA A 147 -6.53 -9.03 0.78
C ALA A 147 -5.06 -8.73 0.95
N PHE A 148 -4.18 -9.44 0.24
CA PHE A 148 -2.73 -9.20 0.26
C PHE A 148 -2.09 -9.73 -1.03
N VAL A 149 -0.89 -9.27 -1.31
CA VAL A 149 -0.08 -9.81 -2.41
C VAL A 149 0.96 -10.78 -1.85
N GLU A 150 1.03 -11.95 -2.46
CA GLU A 150 1.99 -13.01 -2.14
C GLU A 150 2.57 -13.58 -3.45
N ASP A 151 3.89 -13.51 -3.62
CA ASP A 151 4.60 -13.96 -4.83
C ASP A 151 4.01 -13.41 -6.15
N GLY A 152 3.61 -12.12 -6.13
CA GLY A 152 3.02 -11.45 -7.30
C GLY A 152 1.54 -11.76 -7.55
N ALA A 153 0.93 -12.65 -6.77
CA ALA A 153 -0.49 -12.97 -6.82
C ALA A 153 -1.28 -12.12 -5.81
N LEU A 154 -2.45 -11.62 -6.19
CA LEU A 154 -3.39 -11.00 -5.25
C LEU A 154 -4.32 -12.07 -4.69
N ARG A 155 -4.33 -12.21 -3.37
CA ARG A 155 -5.13 -13.20 -2.65
C ARG A 155 -6.09 -12.55 -1.68
N VAL A 156 -7.24 -13.19 -1.49
CA VAL A 156 -8.19 -12.85 -0.44
C VAL A 156 -8.48 -14.11 0.37
N ILE A 157 -8.40 -13.98 1.68
CA ILE A 157 -8.71 -15.05 2.63
C ILE A 157 -9.79 -14.60 3.62
N ALA A 158 -10.51 -15.56 4.17
CA ALA A 158 -11.30 -15.33 5.37
C ALA A 158 -10.37 -15.19 6.58
N ARG A 159 -10.62 -14.21 7.42
CA ARG A 159 -9.77 -13.91 8.58
C ARG A 159 -9.84 -15.02 9.65
N ASP A 160 -10.99 -15.65 9.82
CA ASP A 160 -11.27 -16.54 10.95
C ASP A 160 -10.60 -17.91 10.80
N ASP A 161 -10.61 -18.47 9.58
CA ASP A 161 -10.10 -19.83 9.30
C ASP A 161 -9.00 -19.87 8.24
N GLY A 162 -8.63 -18.73 7.66
CA GLY A 162 -7.61 -18.63 6.62
C GLY A 162 -8.04 -19.24 5.27
N SER A 163 -9.32 -19.61 5.11
CA SER A 163 -9.81 -20.19 3.86
C SER A 163 -9.64 -19.20 2.69
N ARG A 164 -9.12 -19.70 1.56
CA ARG A 164 -8.88 -18.90 0.36
C ARG A 164 -10.18 -18.62 -0.37
N LEU A 165 -10.52 -17.34 -0.52
CA LEU A 165 -11.75 -16.87 -1.17
C LEU A 165 -11.49 -16.39 -2.61
N LEU A 166 -10.30 -15.86 -2.88
CA LEU A 166 -9.89 -15.38 -4.19
C LEU A 166 -8.39 -15.59 -4.38
N ASP A 167 -7.99 -15.99 -5.59
CA ASP A 167 -6.59 -16.12 -6.00
C ASP A 167 -6.46 -15.60 -7.43
N LEU A 168 -5.79 -14.46 -7.61
CA LEU A 168 -5.51 -13.85 -8.90
C LEU A 168 -4.03 -14.03 -9.20
N THR A 169 -3.75 -14.95 -10.09
CA THR A 169 -2.42 -15.31 -10.58
C THR A 169 -2.30 -15.09 -12.07
N ASP A 170 -1.09 -15.10 -12.59
CA ASP A 170 -0.79 -15.18 -14.01
C ASP A 170 0.24 -16.29 -14.22
N GLU A 171 0.27 -16.89 -15.43
CA GLU A 171 1.27 -17.91 -15.78
C GLU A 171 2.64 -17.28 -16.10
N ASP A 172 2.64 -16.02 -16.54
CA ASP A 172 3.86 -15.27 -16.83
C ASP A 172 4.43 -14.66 -15.54
N PRO A 173 5.66 -14.99 -15.12
CA PRO A 173 6.29 -14.43 -13.92
C PRO A 173 6.55 -12.92 -14.00
N LEU A 174 6.46 -12.32 -15.19
CA LEU A 174 6.57 -10.87 -15.40
C LEU A 174 5.24 -10.15 -15.19
N VAL A 175 4.18 -10.88 -14.89
CA VAL A 175 2.86 -10.35 -14.61
C VAL A 175 2.52 -10.49 -13.13
N THR A 176 2.12 -9.39 -12.53
CA THR A 176 1.71 -9.36 -11.11
C THR A 176 0.31 -8.79 -10.94
N TRP A 177 -0.34 -9.16 -9.84
CA TRP A 177 -1.63 -8.66 -9.44
C TRP A 177 -1.55 -7.92 -8.11
N GLY A 178 -2.24 -6.80 -8.00
CA GLY A 178 -2.36 -6.05 -6.74
C GLY A 178 -1.14 -5.22 -6.36
N LEU A 179 -0.14 -5.11 -7.22
CA LEU A 179 1.04 -4.26 -7.05
C LEU A 179 0.93 -2.97 -7.87
N ALA A 180 1.70 -1.98 -7.50
CA ALA A 180 1.99 -0.82 -8.34
C ALA A 180 3.22 -1.13 -9.20
N GLU A 181 3.21 -0.67 -10.45
CA GLU A 181 4.40 -0.67 -11.29
C GLU A 181 5.41 0.39 -10.82
N PHE A 182 6.62 0.33 -11.37
CA PHE A 182 7.75 1.16 -10.95
C PHE A 182 7.44 2.66 -10.96
N VAL A 183 6.90 3.19 -12.08
CA VAL A 183 6.67 4.64 -12.23
C VAL A 183 5.63 5.16 -11.24
N ALA A 184 4.51 4.44 -11.07
CA ALA A 184 3.51 4.85 -10.08
C ALA A 184 4.05 4.82 -8.65
N ALA A 185 4.87 3.83 -8.31
CA ALA A 185 5.43 3.69 -6.98
C ALA A 185 6.53 4.72 -6.67
N GLU A 186 7.38 5.03 -7.64
CA GLU A 186 8.54 5.91 -7.47
C GLU A 186 8.18 7.38 -7.64
N GLU A 187 7.40 7.71 -8.69
CA GLU A 187 7.17 9.09 -9.12
C GLU A 187 5.81 9.63 -8.70
N MET A 188 4.80 8.76 -8.57
CA MET A 188 3.41 9.19 -8.33
C MET A 188 2.93 8.95 -6.89
N GLY A 189 3.75 8.32 -6.05
CA GLY A 189 3.39 8.02 -4.66
C GLY A 189 2.33 6.93 -4.50
N ARG A 190 1.88 6.28 -5.59
CA ARG A 190 0.96 5.15 -5.55
C ARG A 190 1.74 3.85 -5.34
N GLN A 191 1.74 3.34 -4.13
CA GLN A 191 2.55 2.16 -3.76
C GLN A 191 1.73 0.88 -3.66
N ARG A 192 0.43 0.94 -3.89
CA ARG A 192 -0.49 -0.18 -3.83
C ARG A 192 -1.20 -0.40 -5.15
N GLY A 193 -1.71 -1.61 -5.36
CA GLY A 193 -2.41 -1.97 -6.57
C GLY A 193 -3.77 -2.63 -6.33
N HIS A 194 -4.33 -2.58 -5.09
CA HIS A 194 -5.67 -3.12 -4.83
C HIS A 194 -6.43 -2.32 -3.78
N TRP A 195 -7.76 -2.26 -3.92
CA TRP A 195 -8.66 -1.44 -3.10
C TRP A 195 -10.01 -2.14 -2.93
N TRP A 196 -10.45 -2.27 -1.68
CA TRP A 196 -11.79 -2.75 -1.37
C TRP A 196 -12.86 -1.73 -1.73
N SER A 197 -14.02 -2.21 -2.21
CA SER A 197 -15.25 -1.41 -2.22
C SER A 197 -15.72 -1.13 -0.79
N PRO A 198 -16.44 -0.03 -0.52
CA PRO A 198 -16.93 0.30 0.81
C PRO A 198 -17.82 -0.77 1.46
N ASP A 199 -18.52 -1.59 0.66
CA ASP A 199 -19.32 -2.72 1.12
C ASP A 199 -18.54 -4.04 1.20
N GLY A 200 -17.27 -4.05 0.76
CA GLY A 200 -16.40 -5.21 0.78
C GLY A 200 -16.76 -6.32 -0.21
N THR A 201 -17.70 -6.12 -1.12
CA THR A 201 -18.10 -7.13 -2.11
C THR A 201 -17.18 -7.19 -3.32
N LEU A 202 -16.55 -6.05 -3.65
CA LEU A 202 -15.70 -5.88 -4.81
C LEU A 202 -14.27 -5.49 -4.41
N LEU A 203 -13.31 -5.83 -5.27
CA LEU A 203 -11.94 -5.32 -5.26
C LEU A 203 -11.65 -4.64 -6.60
N ALA A 204 -11.12 -3.41 -6.56
CA ALA A 204 -10.38 -2.88 -7.68
C ALA A 204 -8.94 -3.39 -7.59
N ALA A 205 -8.36 -3.91 -8.67
CA ALA A 205 -7.01 -4.43 -8.68
C ALA A 205 -6.28 -4.16 -9.99
N CYS A 206 -5.03 -3.73 -9.87
CA CYS A 206 -4.11 -3.61 -11.00
C CYS A 206 -3.55 -4.98 -11.37
N ARG A 207 -3.49 -5.26 -12.69
CA ARG A 207 -2.61 -6.25 -13.29
C ARG A 207 -1.49 -5.50 -13.98
N VAL A 208 -0.26 -5.83 -13.63
CA VAL A 208 0.95 -5.18 -14.13
C VAL A 208 1.75 -6.20 -14.93
N ASP A 209 2.06 -5.89 -16.18
CA ASP A 209 2.86 -6.69 -17.09
C ASP A 209 4.14 -5.93 -17.42
N GLU A 210 5.28 -6.46 -16.97
CA GLU A 210 6.61 -5.86 -17.15
C GLU A 210 7.38 -6.43 -18.35
N SER A 211 6.76 -7.26 -19.21
CA SER A 211 7.42 -7.91 -20.32
C SER A 211 8.10 -6.95 -21.30
N ALA A 212 7.51 -5.77 -21.50
CA ALA A 212 8.06 -4.72 -22.37
C ALA A 212 9.16 -3.87 -21.70
N VAL A 213 9.31 -3.94 -20.38
CA VAL A 213 10.28 -3.12 -19.63
C VAL A 213 11.69 -3.66 -19.82
N SER A 214 12.63 -2.76 -20.15
CA SER A 214 14.03 -3.13 -20.40
C SER A 214 14.72 -3.72 -19.16
N GLU A 215 15.55 -4.73 -19.37
CA GLU A 215 16.38 -5.34 -18.34
C GLU A 215 17.70 -4.58 -18.15
N TRP A 216 18.10 -4.43 -16.91
CA TRP A 216 19.34 -3.81 -16.49
C TRP A 216 20.11 -4.71 -15.54
N ASN A 217 21.42 -4.79 -15.71
CA ASN A 217 22.30 -5.57 -14.85
C ASN A 217 23.03 -4.63 -13.88
N LEU A 218 22.79 -4.84 -12.59
CA LEU A 218 23.44 -4.09 -11.51
C LEU A 218 24.51 -4.96 -10.86
N SER A 219 25.77 -4.55 -11.01
CA SER A 219 26.90 -5.20 -10.35
C SER A 219 27.16 -4.55 -8.99
N ASP A 220 27.40 -5.35 -7.97
CA ASP A 220 27.86 -4.86 -6.67
C ASP A 220 29.36 -4.65 -6.70
N VAL A 221 29.81 -3.38 -6.63
CA VAL A 221 31.24 -3.01 -6.61
C VAL A 221 31.96 -3.53 -5.36
N ALA A 222 31.22 -3.74 -4.26
CA ALA A 222 31.80 -4.28 -3.02
C ALA A 222 31.97 -5.81 -3.07
N SER A 223 31.24 -6.48 -3.96
CA SER A 223 31.25 -7.93 -4.15
C SER A 223 31.36 -8.28 -5.66
N PRO A 224 32.47 -7.91 -6.32
CA PRO A 224 32.58 -8.04 -7.79
C PRO A 224 32.62 -9.48 -8.31
N TRP A 225 32.74 -10.47 -7.43
CA TRP A 225 32.68 -11.90 -7.74
C TRP A 225 31.26 -12.45 -7.74
N GLU A 226 30.28 -11.72 -7.20
CA GLU A 226 28.88 -12.11 -7.25
C GLU A 226 28.29 -11.79 -8.64
N PRO A 227 27.39 -12.63 -9.16
CA PRO A 227 26.72 -12.33 -10.41
C PRO A 227 25.89 -11.04 -10.27
N PRO A 228 25.80 -10.23 -11.33
CA PRO A 228 25.00 -9.01 -11.30
C PRO A 228 23.53 -9.34 -11.09
N ARG A 229 22.84 -8.50 -10.29
CA ARG A 229 21.39 -8.58 -10.13
C ARG A 229 20.72 -7.98 -11.37
N THR A 230 19.87 -8.75 -12.04
CA THR A 230 19.01 -8.24 -13.12
C THR A 230 17.76 -7.59 -12.53
N ILE A 231 17.45 -6.38 -12.98
CA ILE A 231 16.23 -5.65 -12.65
C ILE A 231 15.55 -5.18 -13.93
N ARG A 232 14.24 -4.95 -13.89
CA ARG A 232 13.52 -4.23 -14.92
C ARG A 232 13.39 -2.77 -14.52
N TYR A 233 13.77 -1.88 -15.43
CA TYR A 233 13.76 -0.44 -15.16
C TYR A 233 13.33 0.33 -16.41
N PRO A 234 12.22 1.09 -16.33
CA PRO A 234 11.71 1.88 -17.44
C PRO A 234 12.49 3.20 -17.54
N ALA A 235 13.63 3.17 -18.21
CA ALA A 235 14.44 4.37 -18.43
C ALA A 235 13.65 5.41 -19.25
N ALA A 236 13.99 6.68 -19.10
CA ALA A 236 13.36 7.74 -19.87
C ALA A 236 13.46 7.47 -21.39
N GLY A 237 12.31 7.51 -22.07
CA GLY A 237 12.20 7.21 -23.50
C GLY A 237 12.05 5.72 -23.85
N SER A 238 12.14 4.81 -22.88
CA SER A 238 11.85 3.38 -23.09
C SER A 238 10.38 3.02 -22.80
N GLU A 239 10.03 1.76 -23.03
CA GLU A 239 8.69 1.24 -22.73
C GLU A 239 8.48 1.12 -21.21
N ASN A 240 7.26 1.47 -20.77
CA ASN A 240 6.78 1.26 -19.41
C ASN A 240 6.09 -0.12 -19.28
N ALA A 241 5.84 -0.54 -18.05
CA ALA A 241 4.96 -1.66 -17.78
C ALA A 241 3.54 -1.39 -18.31
N THR A 242 2.90 -2.44 -18.80
CA THR A 242 1.48 -2.37 -19.16
C THR A 242 0.62 -2.58 -17.94
N VAL A 243 -0.16 -1.54 -17.56
CA VAL A 243 -1.08 -1.60 -16.42
C VAL A 243 -2.52 -1.70 -16.92
N THR A 244 -3.28 -2.64 -16.37
CA THR A 244 -4.73 -2.69 -16.50
C THR A 244 -5.37 -2.65 -15.11
N LEU A 245 -6.55 -2.04 -15.02
CA LEU A 245 -7.35 -2.00 -13.79
C LEU A 245 -8.60 -2.85 -13.97
N HIS A 246 -8.88 -3.68 -12.99
CA HIS A 246 -10.01 -4.60 -13.02
C HIS A 246 -10.87 -4.42 -11.78
N ILE A 247 -12.19 -4.57 -11.93
CA ILE A 247 -13.13 -4.74 -10.82
C ILE A 247 -13.42 -6.23 -10.68
N ILE A 248 -13.17 -6.77 -9.50
CA ILE A 248 -13.32 -8.20 -9.20
C ILE A 248 -14.41 -8.38 -8.15
N GLU A 249 -15.38 -9.22 -8.45
CA GLU A 249 -16.37 -9.70 -7.47
C GLU A 249 -15.73 -10.81 -6.63
N VAL A 250 -15.53 -10.55 -5.34
CA VAL A 250 -14.75 -11.46 -4.48
C VAL A 250 -15.40 -12.84 -4.33
N ALA A 251 -16.74 -12.90 -4.29
CA ALA A 251 -17.47 -14.16 -4.10
C ALA A 251 -17.40 -15.11 -5.30
N THR A 252 -17.26 -14.58 -6.51
CA THR A 252 -17.33 -15.36 -7.77
C THR A 252 -16.03 -15.36 -8.55
N GLY A 253 -15.12 -14.42 -8.26
CA GLY A 253 -13.92 -14.17 -9.06
C GLY A 253 -14.21 -13.50 -10.43
N HIS A 254 -15.47 -13.09 -10.69
CA HIS A 254 -15.81 -12.43 -11.94
C HIS A 254 -15.08 -11.09 -12.07
N ARG A 255 -14.46 -10.86 -13.22
CA ARG A 255 -13.62 -9.67 -13.51
C ARG A 255 -14.26 -8.81 -14.58
N ARG A 256 -14.14 -7.50 -14.42
CA ARG A 256 -14.53 -6.48 -15.40
C ARG A 256 -13.36 -5.52 -15.59
N ASP A 257 -13.02 -5.24 -16.83
CA ASP A 257 -11.96 -4.30 -17.17
C ASP A 257 -12.46 -2.87 -17.02
N VAL A 258 -11.61 -1.99 -16.52
CA VAL A 258 -11.87 -0.55 -16.45
C VAL A 258 -11.22 0.12 -17.67
N ASP A 259 -12.03 0.79 -18.49
CA ASP A 259 -11.55 1.50 -19.67
C ASP A 259 -10.99 2.89 -19.31
N TRP A 260 -9.84 2.91 -18.67
CA TRP A 260 -9.17 4.15 -18.30
C TRP A 260 -8.21 4.67 -19.38
N ARG A 261 -7.78 3.81 -20.31
CA ARG A 261 -6.85 4.19 -21.39
C ARG A 261 -7.54 4.97 -22.51
N SER A 262 -8.86 4.97 -22.56
CA SER A 262 -9.64 5.79 -23.51
C SER A 262 -9.39 7.30 -23.34
N PHE A 263 -8.86 7.76 -22.20
CA PHE A 263 -8.41 9.14 -22.00
C PHE A 263 -7.10 9.49 -22.73
N GLY A 264 -6.43 8.52 -23.37
CA GLY A 264 -5.11 8.72 -23.98
C GLY A 264 -4.00 8.87 -22.95
N ALA A 265 -4.24 8.41 -21.72
CA ALA A 265 -3.28 8.46 -20.62
C ALA A 265 -2.30 7.29 -20.68
N GLU A 266 -1.08 7.54 -20.26
CA GLU A 266 -0.04 6.52 -20.07
C GLU A 266 -0.08 5.94 -18.66
N TYR A 267 -0.37 6.78 -17.66
CA TYR A 267 -0.26 6.43 -16.26
C TYR A 267 -1.62 6.37 -15.58
N LEU A 268 -1.83 5.33 -14.79
CA LEU A 268 -2.85 5.26 -13.75
C LEU A 268 -2.21 5.82 -12.46
N ALA A 269 -2.39 7.11 -12.20
CA ALA A 269 -1.68 7.80 -11.14
C ALA A 269 -2.24 7.51 -9.75
N ASP A 270 -3.58 7.43 -9.59
CA ASP A 270 -4.21 7.07 -8.32
C ASP A 270 -5.55 6.36 -8.55
N VAL A 271 -5.97 5.60 -7.54
CA VAL A 271 -7.27 4.92 -7.47
C VAL A 271 -7.84 5.15 -6.06
N VAL A 272 -9.03 5.71 -5.98
CA VAL A 272 -9.69 6.05 -4.72
C VAL A 272 -11.10 5.46 -4.71
N TRP A 273 -11.34 4.55 -3.79
CA TRP A 273 -12.68 4.02 -3.57
C TRP A 273 -13.22 4.54 -2.24
N GLY A 274 -14.24 5.35 -2.30
CA GLY A 274 -14.84 6.00 -1.16
C GLY A 274 -16.37 6.02 -1.21
N ALA A 275 -16.99 6.76 -0.30
CA ALA A 275 -18.44 6.85 -0.18
C ALA A 275 -19.13 7.40 -1.45
N GLY A 276 -18.42 8.21 -2.25
CA GLY A 276 -18.91 8.74 -3.53
C GLY A 276 -18.76 7.81 -4.73
N GLY A 277 -18.05 6.69 -4.57
CA GLY A 277 -17.77 5.72 -5.64
C GLY A 277 -16.28 5.48 -5.89
N LEU A 278 -15.98 4.77 -6.97
CA LEU A 278 -14.63 4.51 -7.43
C LEU A 278 -14.17 5.63 -8.37
N VAL A 279 -13.14 6.33 -7.98
CA VAL A 279 -12.50 7.39 -8.77
C VAL A 279 -11.11 6.96 -9.18
N ILE A 280 -10.75 7.22 -10.42
CA ILE A 280 -9.40 7.05 -10.94
C ILE A 280 -8.79 8.38 -11.34
N VAL A 281 -7.48 8.48 -11.19
CA VAL A 281 -6.66 9.58 -11.69
C VAL A 281 -5.72 9.04 -12.73
N THR A 282 -5.75 9.61 -13.91
CA THR A 282 -4.87 9.21 -15.01
C THR A 282 -4.05 10.41 -15.48
N GLN A 283 -2.85 10.16 -15.99
CA GLN A 283 -1.95 11.23 -16.42
C GLN A 283 -1.28 10.86 -17.75
N THR A 284 -1.09 11.85 -18.61
CA THR A 284 -0.33 11.68 -19.85
C THR A 284 1.15 11.50 -19.58
N ARG A 285 1.89 10.89 -20.52
CA ARG A 285 3.33 10.63 -20.35
C ARG A 285 4.16 11.91 -20.18
N ASP A 286 3.76 12.99 -20.83
CA ASP A 286 4.38 14.32 -20.68
C ASP A 286 3.96 15.06 -19.39
N GLN A 287 3.06 14.44 -18.62
CA GLN A 287 2.50 14.92 -17.34
C GLN A 287 1.80 16.29 -17.43
N ARG A 288 1.40 16.72 -18.64
CA ARG A 288 0.72 18.01 -18.84
C ARG A 288 -0.78 17.95 -18.71
N ARG A 289 -1.34 16.74 -18.67
CA ARG A 289 -2.78 16.51 -18.53
C ARG A 289 -3.04 15.42 -17.50
N LEU A 290 -3.94 15.73 -16.58
CA LEU A 290 -4.48 14.84 -15.59
C LEU A 290 -5.99 14.76 -15.75
N ASP A 291 -6.54 13.56 -15.84
CA ASP A 291 -7.97 13.33 -15.89
C ASP A 291 -8.43 12.61 -14.62
N ILE A 292 -9.51 13.09 -14.03
CA ILE A 292 -10.20 12.47 -12.90
C ILE A 292 -11.52 11.91 -13.45
N ALA A 293 -11.76 10.62 -13.24
CA ALA A 293 -12.95 9.96 -13.75
C ALA A 293 -13.62 9.09 -12.69
N LEU A 294 -14.95 9.03 -12.74
CA LEU A 294 -15.75 8.06 -11.99
C LEU A 294 -15.82 6.76 -12.79
N VAL A 295 -15.66 5.65 -12.09
CA VAL A 295 -15.82 4.31 -12.66
C VAL A 295 -17.13 3.71 -12.19
N ASP A 296 -17.92 3.21 -13.11
CA ASP A 296 -19.05 2.33 -12.79
C ASP A 296 -18.53 0.92 -12.47
N PRO A 297 -18.61 0.47 -11.22
CA PRO A 297 -18.05 -0.81 -10.83
C PRO A 297 -18.80 -2.02 -11.42
N MET A 298 -20.00 -1.82 -11.95
CA MET A 298 -20.82 -2.89 -12.56
C MET A 298 -20.47 -3.13 -14.02
N THR A 299 -19.97 -2.10 -14.70
CA THR A 299 -19.66 -2.18 -16.15
C THR A 299 -18.20 -1.95 -16.49
N GLY A 300 -17.42 -1.31 -15.59
CA GLY A 300 -16.06 -0.83 -15.84
C GLY A 300 -16.02 0.46 -16.68
N ALA A 301 -17.17 1.00 -17.07
CA ALA A 301 -17.24 2.23 -17.83
C ALA A 301 -16.76 3.44 -17.01
N THR A 302 -16.11 4.38 -17.68
CA THR A 302 -15.57 5.58 -17.05
C THR A 302 -16.34 6.83 -17.48
N THR A 303 -16.60 7.73 -16.54
CA THR A 303 -17.22 9.02 -16.77
C THR A 303 -16.27 10.13 -16.33
N PRO A 304 -15.83 11.03 -17.23
CA PRO A 304 -14.97 12.15 -16.85
C PRO A 304 -15.64 13.05 -15.83
N LEU A 305 -14.91 13.39 -14.76
CA LEU A 305 -15.34 14.37 -13.74
C LEU A 305 -14.61 15.69 -13.90
N ARG A 306 -13.31 15.64 -14.12
CA ARG A 306 -12.46 16.83 -14.24
C ARG A 306 -11.23 16.51 -15.08
N THR A 307 -10.80 17.49 -15.89
CA THR A 307 -9.50 17.52 -16.56
C THR A 307 -8.72 18.73 -16.05
N ILE A 308 -7.48 18.53 -15.66
CA ILE A 308 -6.53 19.56 -15.25
C ILE A 308 -5.37 19.55 -16.24
N THR A 309 -4.95 20.72 -16.68
CA THR A 309 -3.85 20.87 -17.64
C THR A 309 -2.92 21.98 -17.22
N ASP A 310 -1.62 21.82 -17.50
CA ASP A 310 -0.59 22.84 -17.29
C ASP A 310 0.39 22.85 -18.47
N GLU A 311 0.98 23.97 -18.77
CA GLU A 311 1.94 24.12 -19.87
C GLU A 311 3.28 23.40 -19.58
N SER A 312 3.61 23.22 -18.30
CA SER A 312 4.83 22.55 -17.83
C SER A 312 4.52 21.13 -17.40
N TRP A 313 3.84 20.96 -16.26
CA TRP A 313 3.37 19.68 -15.75
C TRP A 313 2.28 19.89 -14.69
N VAL A 314 1.41 18.89 -14.47
CA VAL A 314 0.42 18.86 -13.40
C VAL A 314 0.96 18.04 -12.24
N ASP A 315 1.05 18.67 -11.06
CA ASP A 315 1.46 18.00 -9.83
C ASP A 315 0.37 17.06 -9.29
N LEU A 316 0.80 15.93 -8.75
CA LEU A 316 -0.07 15.02 -7.99
C LEU A 316 -0.07 15.44 -6.52
N VAL A 317 -1.20 15.91 -6.02
CA VAL A 317 -1.34 16.35 -4.62
C VAL A 317 -1.84 15.20 -3.76
N PRO A 318 -1.06 14.73 -2.75
CA PRO A 318 -1.48 13.63 -1.89
C PRO A 318 -2.79 13.91 -1.16
N GLY A 319 -3.67 12.90 -1.13
CA GLY A 319 -4.95 12.99 -0.41
C GLY A 319 -6.13 13.52 -1.23
N VAL A 320 -5.90 13.98 -2.45
CA VAL A 320 -6.93 14.32 -3.44
C VAL A 320 -6.67 13.58 -4.75
N PRO A 321 -7.71 13.30 -5.58
CA PRO A 321 -9.12 13.70 -5.40
C PRO A 321 -9.85 12.92 -4.30
N ARG A 322 -10.98 13.50 -3.84
CA ARG A 322 -11.96 12.80 -3.00
C ARG A 322 -13.36 13.07 -3.53
N LEU A 323 -14.10 12.03 -3.85
CA LEU A 323 -15.51 12.12 -4.18
C LEU A 323 -16.33 11.83 -2.91
N LEU A 324 -17.08 12.82 -2.47
CA LEU A 324 -17.93 12.72 -1.30
C LEU A 324 -19.23 12.00 -1.63
N GLY A 325 -19.90 11.43 -0.61
CA GLY A 325 -21.18 10.74 -0.77
C GLY A 325 -22.32 11.61 -1.31
N ASP A 326 -22.20 12.93 -1.24
CA ASP A 326 -23.14 13.90 -1.83
C ASP A 326 -22.79 14.31 -3.27
N GLY A 327 -21.76 13.67 -3.86
CA GLY A 327 -21.34 13.90 -5.25
C GLY A 327 -20.36 15.06 -5.45
N ARG A 328 -19.96 15.78 -4.40
CA ARG A 328 -18.93 16.82 -4.51
C ARG A 328 -17.55 16.21 -4.68
N LEU A 329 -16.80 16.73 -5.66
CA LEU A 329 -15.40 16.39 -5.88
C LEU A 329 -14.50 17.41 -5.18
N ILE A 330 -13.61 16.92 -4.32
CA ILE A 330 -12.52 17.72 -3.73
C ILE A 330 -11.27 17.45 -4.55
N THR A 331 -10.66 18.49 -5.06
CA THR A 331 -9.41 18.45 -5.84
C THR A 331 -8.54 19.65 -5.50
N CYS A 332 -7.29 19.64 -5.94
CA CYS A 332 -6.35 20.75 -5.84
C CYS A 332 -5.84 21.09 -7.25
N GLU A 333 -5.74 22.39 -7.54
CA GLU A 333 -5.25 22.94 -8.82
C GLU A 333 -4.13 23.95 -8.55
#